data_32910fac5cbbf16f938168b33675cdd6
#
_entry.id   32910fac5cbbf16f938168b33675cdd6
#
_cell.length_a   1.000
_cell.length_b   1.000
_cell.length_c   1.000
_cell.angle_alpha   90.00
_cell.angle_beta   90.00
_cell.angle_gamma   90.00
#
_symmetry.space_group_name_H-M   'P 1'
#
loop_
_entity.id
_entity.type
_entity.pdbx_description
1 polymer ?
#
loop_
_entity_poly.entity_id
_entity_poly.type
_entity_poly.pdbx_seq_one_letter_code
_entity_poly.pdbx_strand_id
1 'polypeptide(L)'
;MCASASLSASSIVTSRNFGLPRELSFPRDFGAHTGFQTEWWYVTGHAPSGDGAGTLGFQVTFFRSKVASTQGSSSKLAAKHLLFAHAAVSDVAGKTLHSDQRIARWSGLPAGSNPADQAWARPDDTGLRLQDWSLTRQSDGRLRAQVQAKGFALDLSFTETQPVLLQGQGGVSRKGPSPQHFSYYYSLPQLAVQGQIRLQGRSYTAGAGSLAWLDHEWSDALLPPGAVGWDWIGINMLDGSALTAFQLRDKAGRALWDGGSFRAGSTLYTFAQGEAVFQPAHWWKSPRSQARYPVQWLVRTPADLYTVKAVFEAQELDSRSSTGAIYWEGLCEVFDSQQRLAGRGYLEMTGYASPLRL
;
A
#
# COMPACT_ATOMS: atom_id res chain seq x y z
N MET A 1 58.88 5.86 -32.52
CA MET A 1 57.74 4.89 -32.55
C MET A 1 57.28 4.69 -31.13
N CYS A 2 56.28 5.45 -30.70
CA CYS A 2 55.67 5.31 -29.36
C CYS A 2 54.35 4.61 -29.56
N ALA A 3 54.21 3.43 -28.95
CA ALA A 3 52.96 2.70 -28.91
C ALA A 3 52.12 3.16 -27.73
N SER A 4 50.96 3.73 -28.03
CA SER A 4 49.97 4.08 -27.02
C SER A 4 49.12 2.86 -26.65
N ALA A 5 49.22 2.41 -25.41
CA ALA A 5 48.35 1.38 -24.88
C ALA A 5 47.06 2.03 -24.36
N SER A 6 45.95 1.72 -24.99
CA SER A 6 44.61 2.08 -24.55
C SER A 6 44.14 1.08 -23.48
N LEU A 7 43.99 1.54 -22.23
CA LEU A 7 43.33 0.82 -21.16
C LEU A 7 41.81 0.92 -21.33
N SER A 8 41.20 -0.17 -21.77
CA SER A 8 39.75 -0.30 -21.72
C SER A 8 39.29 -0.62 -20.30
N ALA A 9 38.58 0.31 -19.67
CA ALA A 9 37.91 0.09 -18.40
C ALA A 9 36.71 -0.85 -18.65
N SER A 10 36.87 -2.11 -18.27
CA SER A 10 35.75 -3.05 -18.14
C SER A 10 34.90 -2.64 -16.93
N SER A 11 33.75 -2.06 -17.20
CA SER A 11 32.69 -1.89 -16.21
C SER A 11 32.21 -3.27 -15.79
N ILE A 12 32.56 -3.66 -14.56
CA ILE A 12 32.00 -4.85 -13.90
C ILE A 12 30.55 -4.52 -13.59
N VAL A 13 29.65 -4.92 -14.48
CA VAL A 13 28.22 -5.03 -14.17
C VAL A 13 28.10 -6.22 -13.22
N THR A 14 28.02 -5.95 -11.94
CA THR A 14 27.64 -6.97 -10.94
C THR A 14 26.22 -7.43 -11.30
N SER A 15 26.09 -8.57 -11.94
CA SER A 15 24.82 -9.27 -12.13
C SER A 15 24.26 -9.54 -10.73
N ARG A 16 23.20 -8.81 -10.34
CA ARG A 16 22.41 -9.17 -9.17
C ARG A 16 21.82 -10.54 -9.45
N ASN A 17 22.22 -11.55 -8.68
CA ASN A 17 21.56 -12.83 -8.66
C ASN A 17 20.14 -12.62 -8.12
N PHE A 18 19.18 -12.41 -9.00
CA PHE A 18 17.76 -12.52 -8.68
C PHE A 18 17.51 -14.01 -8.41
N GLY A 19 17.49 -14.39 -7.11
CA GLY A 19 17.09 -15.74 -6.72
C GLY A 19 15.73 -16.08 -7.31
N LEU A 20 15.48 -17.35 -7.59
CA LEU A 20 14.14 -17.81 -7.97
C LEU A 20 13.16 -17.42 -6.86
N PRO A 21 11.92 -17.08 -7.22
CA PRO A 21 10.89 -16.79 -6.23
C PRO A 21 10.74 -17.95 -5.25
N ARG A 22 10.69 -17.66 -3.95
CA ARG A 22 10.48 -18.64 -2.89
C ARG A 22 9.03 -18.63 -2.41
N GLU A 23 8.60 -19.68 -1.79
CA GLU A 23 7.32 -19.70 -1.07
C GLU A 23 7.36 -18.79 0.15
N LEU A 24 6.20 -18.18 0.46
CA LEU A 24 6.01 -17.40 1.67
C LEU A 24 5.78 -18.31 2.86
N SER A 25 6.36 -17.95 3.99
CA SER A 25 6.27 -18.70 5.25
C SER A 25 5.89 -17.78 6.41
N PHE A 26 4.76 -18.03 7.03
CA PHE A 26 4.27 -17.24 8.16
C PHE A 26 4.57 -17.90 9.50
N PRO A 27 4.91 -17.15 10.57
CA PRO A 27 4.83 -15.69 10.68
C PRO A 27 6.00 -14.90 10.10
N ARG A 28 7.10 -15.56 9.65
CA ARG A 28 8.32 -14.89 9.18
C ARG A 28 8.01 -13.79 8.13
N ASP A 29 7.15 -14.07 7.17
CA ASP A 29 6.88 -13.14 6.07
C ASP A 29 5.79 -12.10 6.40
N PHE A 30 5.35 -12.03 7.65
CA PHE A 30 4.70 -10.84 8.21
C PHE A 30 5.72 -9.74 8.56
N GLY A 31 6.98 -10.11 8.78
CA GLY A 31 8.07 -9.21 9.14
C GLY A 31 8.77 -8.54 7.97
N ALA A 32 9.77 -7.71 8.27
CA ALA A 32 10.50 -6.93 7.29
C ALA A 32 11.49 -7.76 6.46
N HIS A 33 11.60 -7.41 5.18
CA HIS A 33 12.47 -8.02 4.18
C HIS A 33 13.58 -7.05 3.78
N THR A 34 14.48 -6.73 4.72
CA THR A 34 15.51 -5.68 4.58
C THR A 34 16.51 -5.91 3.45
N GLY A 35 16.55 -7.11 2.88
CA GLY A 35 17.34 -7.42 1.69
C GLY A 35 16.82 -6.72 0.42
N PHE A 36 15.52 -6.51 0.32
CA PHE A 36 14.87 -5.91 -0.84
C PHE A 36 14.96 -4.38 -0.83
N GLN A 37 14.81 -3.75 -1.99
CA GLN A 37 14.93 -2.31 -2.17
C GLN A 37 13.78 -1.56 -1.51
N THR A 38 12.55 -2.02 -1.72
CA THR A 38 11.34 -1.34 -1.25
C THR A 38 10.37 -2.33 -0.62
N GLU A 39 9.57 -1.86 0.34
CA GLU A 39 8.60 -2.65 1.08
C GLU A 39 7.56 -1.74 1.70
N TRP A 40 6.29 -2.18 1.77
CA TRP A 40 5.24 -1.45 2.46
C TRP A 40 4.22 -2.36 3.12
N TRP A 41 3.69 -1.88 4.23
CA TRP A 41 2.52 -2.40 4.94
C TRP A 41 1.44 -1.33 4.86
N TYR A 42 0.35 -1.64 4.21
CA TYR A 42 -0.70 -0.73 3.85
C TYR A 42 -2.02 -1.21 4.45
N VAL A 43 -2.54 -0.49 5.44
CA VAL A 43 -3.81 -0.78 6.10
C VAL A 43 -4.81 0.28 5.73
N THR A 44 -5.92 -0.14 5.15
CA THR A 44 -7.05 0.74 4.82
C THR A 44 -8.35 0.15 5.32
N GLY A 45 -9.33 0.99 5.57
CA GLY A 45 -10.60 0.50 6.04
C GLY A 45 -11.65 1.57 6.22
N HIS A 46 -12.82 1.12 6.64
CA HIS A 46 -13.92 1.99 7.00
C HIS A 46 -14.51 1.59 8.35
N ALA A 47 -14.96 2.58 9.08
CA ALA A 47 -15.57 2.43 10.38
C ALA A 47 -16.87 3.24 10.42
N PRO A 48 -18.05 2.59 10.29
CA PRO A 48 -19.30 3.18 10.74
C PRO A 48 -19.18 3.52 12.21
N SER A 49 -19.57 4.72 12.60
CA SER A 49 -19.55 5.10 14.00
C SER A 49 -20.64 4.38 14.76
N GLY A 50 -20.30 3.81 15.93
CA GLY A 50 -21.25 3.10 16.78
C GLY A 50 -22.36 3.99 17.34
N ASP A 51 -22.18 5.31 17.35
CA ASP A 51 -23.17 6.32 17.76
C ASP A 51 -24.03 6.85 16.60
N GLY A 52 -23.87 6.31 15.38
CA GLY A 52 -24.59 6.74 14.19
C GLY A 52 -24.11 8.07 13.60
N ALA A 53 -22.96 8.61 14.03
CA ALA A 53 -22.43 9.90 13.57
C ALA A 53 -21.87 9.86 12.12
N GLY A 54 -22.01 8.76 11.41
CA GLY A 54 -21.56 8.58 10.03
C GLY A 54 -20.48 7.52 9.88
N THR A 55 -19.84 7.51 8.73
CA THR A 55 -18.74 6.59 8.40
C THR A 55 -17.45 7.38 8.25
N LEU A 56 -16.38 6.88 8.85
CA LEU A 56 -15.02 7.35 8.61
C LEU A 56 -14.25 6.30 7.79
N GLY A 57 -13.52 6.76 6.78
CA GLY A 57 -12.46 5.97 6.17
C GLY A 57 -11.16 6.19 6.93
N PHE A 58 -10.25 5.24 6.91
CA PHE A 58 -8.92 5.39 7.47
C PHE A 58 -7.86 4.66 6.65
N GLN A 59 -6.65 5.19 6.71
CA GLN A 59 -5.47 4.61 6.07
C GLN A 59 -4.28 4.78 7.00
N VAL A 60 -3.45 3.75 7.10
CA VAL A 60 -2.14 3.77 7.77
C VAL A 60 -1.16 2.97 6.92
N THR A 61 -0.14 3.62 6.40
CA THR A 61 0.88 2.97 5.58
C THR A 61 2.26 3.20 6.17
N PHE A 62 3.04 2.14 6.26
CA PHE A 62 4.47 2.20 6.54
C PHE A 62 5.21 1.74 5.30
N PHE A 63 6.19 2.51 4.88
CA PHE A 63 7.10 2.20 3.79
C PHE A 63 8.52 2.07 4.31
N ARG A 64 9.28 1.17 3.72
CA ARG A 64 10.72 1.05 3.92
C ARG A 64 11.42 1.13 2.56
N SER A 65 12.43 1.97 2.49
CA SER A 65 13.34 2.04 1.35
C SER A 65 14.79 1.80 1.80
N LYS A 66 15.50 0.96 1.06
CA LYS A 66 16.92 0.66 1.31
C LYS A 66 17.79 1.77 0.72
N VAL A 67 18.68 2.35 1.53
CA VAL A 67 19.61 3.40 1.08
C VAL A 67 20.88 2.74 0.57
N ALA A 68 21.02 2.59 -0.73
CA ALA A 68 22.12 1.85 -1.35
C ALA A 68 23.51 2.42 -1.00
N SER A 69 23.64 3.75 -0.96
CA SER A 69 24.92 4.46 -0.72
C SER A 69 25.50 4.25 0.69
N THR A 70 24.70 3.85 1.65
CA THR A 70 25.13 3.71 3.05
C THR A 70 25.23 2.26 3.53
N GLN A 71 24.92 1.26 2.69
CA GLN A 71 24.93 -0.15 3.09
C GLN A 71 26.28 -0.63 3.62
N GLY A 72 27.39 -0.20 3.02
CA GLY A 72 28.77 -0.54 3.44
C GLY A 72 29.29 0.29 4.61
N SER A 73 28.53 1.27 5.12
CA SER A 73 28.99 2.13 6.21
C SER A 73 28.99 1.39 7.55
N SER A 74 30.10 1.50 8.30
CA SER A 74 30.22 1.03 9.70
C SER A 74 29.66 2.03 10.72
N SER A 75 29.32 3.24 10.30
CA SER A 75 28.79 4.27 11.19
C SER A 75 27.40 3.89 11.72
N LYS A 76 27.23 3.92 13.04
CA LYS A 76 25.90 3.78 13.69
C LYS A 76 24.92 4.89 13.32
N LEU A 77 25.42 6.01 12.77
CA LEU A 77 24.61 7.12 12.29
C LEU A 77 24.19 6.97 10.82
N ALA A 78 24.72 5.95 10.11
CA ALA A 78 24.34 5.72 8.72
C ALA A 78 22.88 5.25 8.64
N ALA A 79 22.09 5.94 7.82
CA ALA A 79 20.74 5.49 7.46
C ALA A 79 20.86 4.34 6.46
N LYS A 80 20.78 3.09 6.91
CA LYS A 80 20.74 1.93 5.99
C LYS A 80 19.37 1.78 5.34
N HIS A 81 18.35 2.23 6.05
CA HIS A 81 16.98 2.29 5.59
C HIS A 81 16.36 3.63 5.95
N LEU A 82 15.41 4.07 5.14
CA LEU A 82 14.46 5.11 5.48
C LEU A 82 13.10 4.45 5.69
N LEU A 83 12.43 4.81 6.78
CA LEU A 83 11.03 4.49 7.01
C LEU A 83 10.21 5.75 6.80
N PHE A 84 9.12 5.60 6.07
CA PHE A 84 8.09 6.61 5.87
C PHE A 84 6.79 6.07 6.44
N ALA A 85 5.93 6.92 6.94
CA ALA A 85 4.57 6.54 7.27
C ALA A 85 3.60 7.64 6.87
N HIS A 86 2.48 7.22 6.31
CA HIS A 86 1.35 8.08 6.01
C HIS A 86 0.15 7.59 6.80
N ALA A 87 -0.64 8.50 7.29
CA ALA A 87 -1.94 8.19 7.87
C ALA A 87 -2.96 9.21 7.44
N ALA A 88 -4.18 8.75 7.22
CA ALA A 88 -5.29 9.61 6.85
C ALA A 88 -6.62 9.14 7.44
N VAL A 89 -7.53 10.10 7.61
CA VAL A 89 -8.94 9.87 7.94
C VAL A 89 -9.79 10.59 6.91
N SER A 90 -10.64 9.83 6.22
CA SER A 90 -11.67 10.34 5.32
C SER A 90 -12.94 10.60 6.12
N ASP A 91 -13.23 11.86 6.42
CA ASP A 91 -14.51 12.29 6.96
C ASP A 91 -15.54 12.33 5.83
N VAL A 92 -16.36 11.28 5.74
CA VAL A 92 -17.34 11.15 4.65
C VAL A 92 -18.43 12.22 4.75
N ALA A 93 -18.88 12.54 5.96
CA ALA A 93 -19.92 13.55 6.19
C ALA A 93 -19.40 14.97 5.87
N GLY A 94 -18.18 15.29 6.30
CA GLY A 94 -17.53 16.57 6.02
C GLY A 94 -16.87 16.64 4.64
N LYS A 95 -16.82 15.54 3.86
CA LYS A 95 -16.11 15.43 2.57
C LYS A 95 -14.69 15.95 2.63
N THR A 96 -13.98 15.61 3.71
CA THR A 96 -12.64 16.13 3.99
C THR A 96 -11.69 14.99 4.30
N LEU A 97 -10.50 15.02 3.68
CA LEU A 97 -9.39 14.15 4.00
C LEU A 97 -8.47 14.86 4.99
N HIS A 98 -8.27 14.25 6.16
CA HIS A 98 -7.27 14.64 7.14
C HIS A 98 -6.09 13.71 7.03
N SER A 99 -4.88 14.24 6.81
CA SER A 99 -3.69 13.41 6.62
C SER A 99 -2.48 13.98 7.32
N ASP A 100 -1.55 13.10 7.68
CA ASP A 100 -0.24 13.44 8.24
C ASP A 100 0.80 12.42 7.78
N GLN A 101 2.08 12.75 7.90
CA GLN A 101 3.17 11.92 7.42
C GLN A 101 4.39 12.02 8.33
N ARG A 102 5.19 10.97 8.34
CA ARG A 102 6.45 10.87 9.09
C ARG A 102 7.54 10.30 8.19
N ILE A 103 8.78 10.67 8.49
CA ILE A 103 9.97 10.07 7.91
C ILE A 103 11.04 9.98 8.99
N ALA A 104 11.74 8.85 9.07
CA ALA A 104 12.92 8.71 9.90
C ALA A 104 13.93 7.70 9.29
N ARG A 105 15.19 7.85 9.71
CA ARG A 105 16.23 6.90 9.40
C ARG A 105 16.17 5.70 10.33
N TRP A 106 16.65 4.56 9.80
CA TRP A 106 16.87 3.34 10.55
C TRP A 106 18.22 2.74 10.18
N SER A 107 19.02 2.36 11.18
CA SER A 107 20.33 1.74 10.98
C SER A 107 20.26 0.28 10.50
N GLY A 108 19.06 -0.33 10.47
CA GLY A 108 18.87 -1.75 10.18
C GLY A 108 19.09 -2.66 11.38
N LEU A 109 19.41 -2.11 12.54
CA LEU A 109 19.62 -2.87 13.79
C LEU A 109 18.27 -3.17 14.48
N PRO A 110 18.22 -4.19 15.35
CA PRO A 110 17.03 -4.48 16.15
C PRO A 110 16.56 -3.27 16.99
N ALA A 111 15.27 -3.24 17.31
CA ALA A 111 14.67 -2.21 18.13
C ALA A 111 15.46 -2.00 19.46
N GLY A 112 15.76 -0.75 19.78
CA GLY A 112 16.50 -0.36 20.99
C GLY A 112 18.02 -0.57 20.93
N SER A 113 18.55 -1.20 19.88
CA SER A 113 20.01 -1.45 19.73
C SER A 113 20.80 -0.19 19.35
N ASN A 114 20.13 0.81 18.78
CA ASN A 114 20.73 2.08 18.40
C ASN A 114 19.85 3.25 18.89
N PRO A 115 20.30 4.01 19.92
CA PRO A 115 19.52 5.13 20.47
C PRO A 115 19.24 6.25 19.48
N ALA A 116 19.99 6.30 18.37
CA ALA A 116 19.79 7.30 17.32
C ALA A 116 18.67 6.93 16.33
N ASP A 117 18.17 5.68 16.36
CA ASP A 117 17.07 5.25 15.50
C ASP A 117 15.73 5.72 16.05
N GLN A 118 14.99 6.46 15.23
CA GLN A 118 13.61 6.87 15.51
C GLN A 118 12.59 5.97 14.82
N ALA A 119 13.07 4.98 14.09
CA ALA A 119 12.26 4.01 13.37
C ALA A 119 12.92 2.64 13.39
N TRP A 120 12.11 1.59 13.32
CA TRP A 120 12.57 0.21 13.16
C TRP A 120 11.45 -0.67 12.59
N ALA A 121 11.84 -1.80 12.00
CA ALA A 121 10.95 -2.87 11.57
C ALA A 121 11.47 -4.22 12.04
N ARG A 122 10.61 -5.10 12.56
CA ARG A 122 10.97 -6.45 12.99
C ARG A 122 11.09 -7.38 11.78
N PRO A 123 12.09 -8.28 11.77
CA PRO A 123 12.25 -9.22 10.66
C PRO A 123 11.41 -10.51 10.78
N ASP A 124 10.84 -10.78 11.93
CA ASP A 124 10.22 -12.07 12.29
C ASP A 124 8.69 -12.04 12.34
N ASP A 125 8.09 -10.86 12.43
CA ASP A 125 6.64 -10.64 12.46
C ASP A 125 6.32 -9.17 12.19
N THR A 126 5.04 -8.82 11.98
CA THR A 126 4.60 -7.43 11.85
C THR A 126 4.94 -6.65 13.11
N GLY A 127 5.92 -5.79 13.01
CA GLY A 127 6.35 -4.91 14.08
C GLY A 127 7.05 -3.70 13.50
N LEU A 128 6.35 -2.59 13.44
CA LEU A 128 6.80 -1.34 12.84
C LEU A 128 6.64 -0.20 13.82
N ARG A 129 7.66 0.61 13.92
CA ARG A 129 7.61 1.86 14.66
C ARG A 129 8.30 2.97 13.89
N LEU A 130 7.68 4.12 13.89
CA LEU A 130 8.25 5.35 13.39
C LEU A 130 7.84 6.48 14.32
N GLN A 131 8.79 6.92 15.18
CA GLN A 131 8.54 7.86 16.26
C GLN A 131 7.44 7.32 17.21
N ASP A 132 6.30 7.99 17.28
CA ASP A 132 5.13 7.64 18.09
C ASP A 132 4.06 6.83 17.32
N TRP A 133 4.27 6.59 16.01
CA TRP A 133 3.38 5.75 15.20
C TRP A 133 3.84 4.29 15.20
N SER A 134 2.91 3.36 15.21
CA SER A 134 3.21 1.93 15.17
C SER A 134 2.13 1.11 14.46
N LEU A 135 2.58 -0.02 13.89
CA LEU A 135 1.73 -1.13 13.45
C LEU A 135 2.39 -2.42 13.95
N THR A 136 1.72 -3.14 14.83
CA THR A 136 2.32 -4.30 15.50
C THR A 136 1.33 -5.46 15.62
N ARG A 137 1.83 -6.70 15.42
CA ARG A 137 1.07 -7.90 15.80
C ARG A 137 1.23 -8.12 17.30
N GLN A 138 0.12 -8.30 17.98
CA GLN A 138 0.05 -8.56 19.41
C GLN A 138 0.20 -10.08 19.69
N SER A 139 0.44 -10.45 20.94
CA SER A 139 0.58 -11.85 21.36
C SER A 139 -0.68 -12.70 21.13
N ASP A 140 -1.85 -12.07 21.02
CA ASP A 140 -3.12 -12.72 20.71
C ASP A 140 -3.40 -12.82 19.18
N GLY A 141 -2.41 -12.46 18.35
CA GLY A 141 -2.48 -12.50 16.88
C GLY A 141 -3.12 -11.28 16.23
N ARG A 142 -3.78 -10.40 16.99
CA ARG A 142 -4.38 -9.19 16.44
C ARG A 142 -3.31 -8.19 16.02
N LEU A 143 -3.55 -7.49 14.92
CA LEU A 143 -2.76 -6.32 14.56
C LEU A 143 -3.29 -5.09 15.29
N ARG A 144 -2.42 -4.18 15.68
CA ARG A 144 -2.78 -2.89 16.26
C ARG A 144 -2.03 -1.76 15.59
N ALA A 145 -2.77 -0.77 15.09
CA ALA A 145 -2.23 0.49 14.60
C ALA A 145 -2.45 1.60 15.63
N GLN A 146 -1.39 2.33 15.96
CA GLN A 146 -1.46 3.50 16.83
C GLN A 146 -0.81 4.68 16.10
N VAL A 147 -1.59 5.73 15.90
CA VAL A 147 -1.18 6.95 15.20
C VAL A 147 -1.62 8.15 16.01
N GLN A 148 -0.68 9.05 16.28
CA GLN A 148 -0.96 10.36 16.83
C GLN A 148 -0.57 11.41 15.78
N ALA A 149 -1.54 11.98 15.10
CA ALA A 149 -1.36 12.92 14.02
C ALA A 149 -1.90 14.30 14.37
N LYS A 150 -1.58 15.30 13.55
CA LYS A 150 -2.15 16.64 13.70
C LYS A 150 -3.62 16.62 13.31
N GLY A 151 -4.51 16.81 14.31
CA GLY A 151 -5.95 16.90 14.09
C GLY A 151 -6.70 15.57 14.12
N PHE A 152 -6.01 14.44 14.17
CA PHE A 152 -6.64 13.13 14.35
C PHE A 152 -5.71 12.14 15.06
N ALA A 153 -6.29 11.07 15.59
CA ALA A 153 -5.54 9.93 16.11
C ALA A 153 -6.29 8.63 15.84
N LEU A 154 -5.53 7.55 15.65
CA LEU A 154 -6.03 6.20 15.46
C LEU A 154 -5.49 5.29 16.57
N ASP A 155 -6.37 4.54 17.20
CA ASP A 155 -6.02 3.39 18.03
C ASP A 155 -6.96 2.25 17.65
N LEU A 156 -6.53 1.48 16.64
CA LEU A 156 -7.34 0.47 15.99
C LEU A 156 -6.68 -0.90 16.10
N SER A 157 -7.49 -1.89 16.42
CA SER A 157 -7.12 -3.30 16.41
C SER A 157 -7.84 -4.03 15.27
N PHE A 158 -7.12 -4.93 14.61
CA PHE A 158 -7.59 -5.68 13.45
C PHE A 158 -7.49 -7.17 13.75
N THR A 159 -8.62 -7.87 13.58
CA THR A 159 -8.70 -9.32 13.76
C THR A 159 -8.86 -9.97 12.39
N GLU A 160 -8.00 -10.94 12.07
CA GLU A 160 -8.12 -11.74 10.86
C GLU A 160 -9.39 -12.60 10.93
N THR A 161 -10.26 -12.47 9.94
CA THR A 161 -11.49 -13.27 9.81
C THR A 161 -11.39 -14.31 8.72
N GLN A 162 -10.33 -14.23 7.91
CA GLN A 162 -10.07 -15.08 6.76
C GLN A 162 -8.58 -15.39 6.66
N PRO A 163 -8.18 -16.49 5.99
CA PRO A 163 -6.79 -16.81 5.76
C PRO A 163 -6.08 -15.74 4.92
N VAL A 164 -4.75 -15.68 5.04
CA VAL A 164 -3.89 -14.87 4.17
C VAL A 164 -4.26 -15.09 2.71
N LEU A 165 -4.37 -14.01 1.95
CA LEU A 165 -4.61 -14.01 0.51
C LEU A 165 -3.28 -13.79 -0.21
N LEU A 166 -2.70 -14.85 -0.75
CA LEU A 166 -1.47 -14.78 -1.54
C LEU A 166 -1.78 -14.22 -2.93
N GLN A 167 -1.23 -13.07 -3.27
CA GLN A 167 -1.45 -12.41 -4.55
C GLN A 167 -0.59 -13.03 -5.66
N GLY A 168 -1.11 -13.03 -6.88
CA GLY A 168 -0.42 -13.66 -8.01
C GLY A 168 -0.26 -15.17 -7.83
N GLN A 169 0.87 -15.70 -8.24
CA GLN A 169 1.14 -17.14 -8.13
C GLN A 169 1.82 -17.43 -6.77
N GLY A 170 1.04 -17.86 -5.78
CA GLY A 170 1.55 -18.20 -4.45
C GLY A 170 2.26 -17.06 -3.72
N GLY A 171 1.82 -15.82 -3.91
CA GLY A 171 2.43 -14.61 -3.33
C GLY A 171 3.49 -13.96 -4.22
N VAL A 172 3.69 -14.45 -5.44
CA VAL A 172 4.55 -13.81 -6.47
C VAL A 172 3.68 -13.08 -7.47
N SER A 173 3.57 -11.79 -7.32
CA SER A 173 2.76 -10.90 -8.15
C SER A 173 3.59 -10.30 -9.28
N ARG A 174 3.27 -10.64 -10.52
CA ARG A 174 3.94 -10.08 -11.71
C ARG A 174 3.60 -8.60 -11.85
N LYS A 175 4.62 -7.81 -12.24
CA LYS A 175 4.51 -6.36 -12.45
C LYS A 175 4.94 -5.93 -13.85
N GLY A 176 5.15 -6.89 -14.74
CA GLY A 176 5.57 -6.61 -16.11
C GLY A 176 5.88 -7.87 -16.92
N PRO A 177 6.21 -7.71 -18.21
CA PRO A 177 6.45 -8.83 -19.12
C PRO A 177 7.68 -9.66 -18.77
N SER A 178 8.73 -9.04 -18.19
CA SER A 178 9.90 -9.79 -17.73
C SER A 178 9.57 -10.58 -16.47
N PRO A 179 10.01 -11.86 -16.36
CA PRO A 179 9.90 -12.65 -15.14
C PRO A 179 10.53 -11.99 -13.89
N GLN A 180 11.49 -11.09 -14.11
CA GLN A 180 12.18 -10.36 -13.05
C GLN A 180 11.36 -9.16 -12.52
N HIS A 181 10.31 -8.75 -13.23
CA HIS A 181 9.40 -7.70 -12.77
C HIS A 181 8.29 -8.32 -11.92
N PHE A 182 8.57 -8.56 -10.66
CA PHE A 182 7.62 -9.09 -9.69
C PHE A 182 7.86 -8.46 -8.31
N SER A 183 6.85 -8.59 -7.47
CA SER A 183 6.94 -8.39 -6.02
C SER A 183 6.47 -9.64 -5.30
N TYR A 184 6.92 -9.82 -4.06
CA TYR A 184 6.21 -10.65 -3.12
C TYR A 184 5.06 -9.83 -2.55
N TYR A 185 3.88 -10.43 -2.52
CA TYR A 185 2.68 -9.70 -2.16
C TYR A 185 1.63 -10.62 -1.54
N TYR A 186 1.15 -10.28 -0.37
CA TYR A 186 -0.03 -10.88 0.23
C TYR A 186 -0.96 -9.81 0.80
N SER A 187 -2.23 -10.18 0.96
CA SER A 187 -3.25 -9.35 1.58
C SER A 187 -3.92 -10.06 2.77
N LEU A 188 -4.39 -9.28 3.72
CA LEU A 188 -5.33 -9.71 4.77
C LEU A 188 -6.64 -8.95 4.55
N PRO A 189 -7.59 -9.51 3.80
CA PRO A 189 -8.90 -8.90 3.58
C PRO A 189 -9.85 -9.17 4.73
N GLN A 190 -10.98 -8.46 4.76
CA GLN A 190 -12.07 -8.67 5.70
C GLN A 190 -11.63 -8.59 7.18
N LEU A 191 -10.61 -7.81 7.50
CA LEU A 191 -10.16 -7.63 8.87
C LEU A 191 -11.27 -6.96 9.69
N ALA A 192 -11.73 -7.60 10.76
CA ALA A 192 -12.67 -6.99 11.69
C ALA A 192 -11.97 -5.90 12.52
N VAL A 193 -12.56 -4.71 12.58
CA VAL A 193 -11.96 -3.53 13.20
C VAL A 193 -12.63 -3.22 14.53
N GLN A 194 -11.83 -2.93 15.55
CA GLN A 194 -12.24 -2.42 16.86
C GLN A 194 -11.32 -1.27 17.26
N GLY A 195 -11.82 -0.37 18.10
CA GLY A 195 -11.02 0.71 18.65
C GLY A 195 -11.64 2.08 18.40
N GLN A 196 -10.80 3.09 18.42
CA GLN A 196 -11.24 4.49 18.36
C GLN A 196 -10.48 5.29 17.30
N ILE A 197 -11.22 6.17 16.64
CA ILE A 197 -10.72 7.23 15.78
C ILE A 197 -11.06 8.56 16.48
N ARG A 198 -10.06 9.38 16.80
CA ARG A 198 -10.27 10.75 17.22
C ARG A 198 -10.08 11.68 16.03
N LEU A 199 -11.04 12.55 15.81
CA LEU A 199 -11.00 13.52 14.73
C LEU A 199 -11.47 14.88 15.26
N GLN A 200 -10.61 15.89 15.16
CA GLN A 200 -10.91 17.28 15.60
C GLN A 200 -11.48 17.37 17.02
N GLY A 201 -10.91 16.59 17.94
CA GLY A 201 -11.32 16.55 19.36
C GLY A 201 -12.52 15.64 19.67
N ARG A 202 -13.20 15.12 18.65
CA ARG A 202 -14.31 14.17 18.82
C ARG A 202 -13.80 12.74 18.71
N SER A 203 -14.32 11.83 19.56
CA SER A 203 -14.01 10.39 19.51
C SER A 203 -15.14 9.61 18.83
N TYR A 204 -14.74 8.71 17.94
CA TYR A 204 -15.63 7.80 17.22
C TYR A 204 -15.18 6.37 17.55
N THR A 205 -16.07 5.57 18.09
CA THR A 205 -15.83 4.14 18.30
C THR A 205 -16.20 3.38 17.02
N ALA A 206 -15.31 2.52 16.55
CA ALA A 206 -15.58 1.65 15.43
C ALA A 206 -16.78 0.73 15.75
N GLY A 207 -17.87 0.90 15.00
CA GLY A 207 -19.12 0.17 15.18
C GLY A 207 -19.14 -1.19 14.49
N ALA A 208 -20.25 -1.89 14.58
CA ALA A 208 -20.48 -3.12 13.85
C ALA A 208 -20.35 -2.90 12.33
N GLY A 209 -19.75 -3.84 11.62
CA GLY A 209 -19.48 -3.73 10.19
C GLY A 209 -18.26 -2.88 9.81
N SER A 210 -17.45 -2.44 10.79
CA SER A 210 -16.14 -1.85 10.52
C SER A 210 -15.19 -2.92 9.99
N LEU A 211 -14.64 -2.67 8.80
CA LEU A 211 -13.76 -3.60 8.09
C LEU A 211 -12.49 -2.90 7.61
N ALA A 212 -11.39 -3.66 7.58
CA ALA A 212 -10.14 -3.23 7.00
C ALA A 212 -9.58 -4.25 6.01
N TRP A 213 -8.61 -3.78 5.25
CA TRP A 213 -7.75 -4.51 4.34
C TRP A 213 -6.30 -4.21 4.71
N LEU A 214 -5.42 -5.20 4.67
CA LEU A 214 -3.98 -4.98 4.77
C LEU A 214 -3.30 -5.59 3.56
N ASP A 215 -2.38 -4.82 2.96
CA ASP A 215 -1.40 -5.31 2.01
C ASP A 215 0.00 -5.26 2.59
N HIS A 216 0.78 -6.29 2.33
CA HIS A 216 2.21 -6.29 2.55
C HIS A 216 2.90 -6.72 1.27
N GLU A 217 3.75 -5.85 0.77
CA GLU A 217 4.41 -6.06 -0.52
C GLU A 217 5.86 -5.59 -0.47
N TRP A 218 6.78 -6.37 -1.11
CA TRP A 218 8.19 -6.03 -1.19
C TRP A 218 8.82 -6.45 -2.50
N SER A 219 9.77 -5.65 -3.00
CA SER A 219 10.43 -5.87 -4.28
C SER A 219 11.77 -5.15 -4.39
N ASP A 220 12.54 -5.49 -5.41
CA ASP A 220 13.78 -4.78 -5.76
C ASP A 220 13.56 -3.59 -6.70
N ALA A 221 12.36 -3.46 -7.28
CA ALA A 221 11.98 -2.34 -8.13
C ALA A 221 10.53 -1.95 -7.86
N LEU A 222 10.29 -0.65 -7.68
CA LEU A 222 8.95 -0.12 -7.44
C LEU A 222 8.06 -0.25 -8.67
N LEU A 223 8.59 0.11 -9.83
CA LEU A 223 7.89 0.10 -11.11
C LEU A 223 8.76 -0.54 -12.20
N PRO A 224 8.17 -1.27 -13.16
CA PRO A 224 8.88 -1.72 -14.34
C PRO A 224 9.21 -0.54 -15.26
N PRO A 225 10.18 -0.70 -16.19
CA PRO A 225 10.53 0.32 -17.16
C PRO A 225 9.32 0.81 -17.96
N GLY A 226 9.20 2.12 -18.09
CA GLY A 226 8.11 2.78 -18.83
C GLY A 226 6.86 3.07 -18.00
N ALA A 227 6.69 2.44 -16.85
CA ALA A 227 5.58 2.77 -15.95
C ALA A 227 5.86 4.06 -15.17
N VAL A 228 4.82 4.87 -14.97
CA VAL A 228 4.89 6.13 -14.23
C VAL A 228 4.08 6.10 -12.94
N GLY A 229 3.21 5.11 -12.77
CA GLY A 229 2.34 4.93 -11.61
C GLY A 229 1.38 3.78 -11.81
N TRP A 230 0.48 3.61 -10.84
CA TRP A 230 -0.54 2.57 -10.84
C TRP A 230 -1.91 3.11 -10.46
N ASP A 231 -2.93 2.32 -10.79
CA ASP A 231 -4.25 2.36 -10.20
C ASP A 231 -4.49 1.02 -9.52
N TRP A 232 -4.95 1.04 -8.29
CA TRP A 232 -5.14 -0.14 -7.46
C TRP A 232 -6.46 -0.04 -6.68
N ILE A 233 -7.12 -1.18 -6.49
CA ILE A 233 -8.27 -1.33 -5.60
C ILE A 233 -8.09 -2.55 -4.69
N GLY A 234 -8.48 -2.40 -3.41
CA GLY A 234 -8.65 -3.49 -2.45
C GLY A 234 -10.02 -3.38 -1.79
N ILE A 235 -10.88 -4.36 -2.02
CA ILE A 235 -12.31 -4.28 -1.73
C ILE A 235 -12.74 -5.44 -0.83
N ASN A 236 -13.32 -5.11 0.29
CA ASN A 236 -14.10 -6.02 1.13
C ASN A 236 -15.54 -6.05 0.59
N MET A 237 -15.92 -7.17 -0.03
CA MET A 237 -17.27 -7.35 -0.55
C MET A 237 -18.26 -7.63 0.59
N LEU A 238 -19.51 -7.22 0.43
CA LEU A 238 -20.56 -7.36 1.44
C LEU A 238 -20.96 -8.83 1.71
N ASP A 239 -20.72 -9.71 0.75
CA ASP A 239 -20.94 -11.16 0.87
C ASP A 239 -19.76 -11.91 1.51
N GLY A 240 -18.73 -11.19 1.96
CA GLY A 240 -17.52 -11.74 2.55
C GLY A 240 -16.45 -12.13 1.53
N SER A 241 -16.69 -12.00 0.22
CA SER A 241 -15.64 -12.17 -0.77
C SER A 241 -14.65 -11.00 -0.75
N ALA A 242 -13.52 -11.16 -1.44
CA ALA A 242 -12.44 -10.18 -1.50
C ALA A 242 -12.00 -9.98 -2.95
N LEU A 243 -11.91 -8.72 -3.37
CA LEU A 243 -11.47 -8.33 -4.71
C LEU A 243 -10.26 -7.41 -4.59
N THR A 244 -9.18 -7.73 -5.29
CA THR A 244 -8.13 -6.77 -5.60
C THR A 244 -7.89 -6.74 -7.10
N ALA A 245 -7.60 -5.55 -7.63
CA ALA A 245 -7.20 -5.38 -9.02
C ALA A 245 -6.25 -4.17 -9.12
N PHE A 246 -5.32 -4.24 -10.05
CA PHE A 246 -4.40 -3.14 -10.32
C PHE A 246 -4.03 -3.07 -11.80
N GLN A 247 -3.62 -1.88 -12.24
CA GLN A 247 -2.90 -1.68 -13.49
C GLN A 247 -1.70 -0.76 -13.28
N LEU A 248 -0.62 -1.05 -13.98
CA LEU A 248 0.56 -0.19 -14.08
C LEU A 248 0.46 0.58 -15.39
N ARG A 249 0.65 1.92 -15.35
CA ARG A 249 0.40 2.80 -16.48
C ARG A 249 1.67 3.47 -17.01
N ASP A 250 1.70 3.65 -18.33
CA ASP A 250 2.66 4.54 -18.98
C ASP A 250 2.24 6.02 -18.85
N LYS A 251 3.10 6.89 -19.35
CA LYS A 251 2.88 8.35 -19.35
C LYS A 251 1.66 8.79 -20.17
N ALA A 252 1.21 7.99 -21.13
CA ALA A 252 0.00 8.23 -21.90
C ALA A 252 -1.28 7.70 -21.24
N GLY A 253 -1.15 7.08 -20.06
CA GLY A 253 -2.28 6.47 -19.33
C GLY A 253 -2.65 5.07 -19.80
N ARG A 254 -1.85 4.44 -20.69
CA ARG A 254 -2.11 3.09 -21.18
C ARG A 254 -1.62 2.06 -20.16
N ALA A 255 -2.41 1.01 -19.93
CA ALA A 255 -1.99 -0.11 -19.11
C ALA A 255 -0.80 -0.84 -19.76
N LEU A 256 0.30 -0.95 -19.02
CA LEU A 256 1.49 -1.74 -19.40
C LEU A 256 1.40 -3.15 -18.81
N TRP A 257 0.78 -3.27 -17.65
CA TRP A 257 0.57 -4.51 -16.94
C TRP A 257 -0.64 -4.38 -16.05
N ASP A 258 -1.36 -5.46 -15.85
CA ASP A 258 -2.49 -5.55 -14.94
C ASP A 258 -2.49 -6.89 -14.20
N GLY A 259 -3.30 -6.98 -13.16
CA GLY A 259 -3.48 -8.19 -12.38
C GLY A 259 -4.43 -7.97 -11.22
N GLY A 260 -4.53 -8.99 -10.39
CA GLY A 260 -5.39 -8.99 -9.22
C GLY A 260 -5.89 -10.38 -8.88
N SER A 261 -6.90 -10.43 -8.02
CA SER A 261 -7.52 -11.70 -7.62
C SER A 261 -8.94 -11.46 -7.09
N PHE A 262 -9.74 -12.51 -7.18
CA PHE A 262 -11.05 -12.59 -6.52
C PHE A 262 -11.10 -13.86 -5.67
N ARG A 263 -11.48 -13.72 -4.40
CA ARG A 263 -11.66 -14.84 -3.49
C ARG A 263 -13.10 -14.87 -2.97
N ALA A 264 -13.77 -16.01 -3.16
CA ALA A 264 -15.08 -16.31 -2.57
C ALA A 264 -14.97 -17.60 -1.76
N GLY A 265 -15.16 -17.51 -0.45
CA GLY A 265 -14.94 -18.63 0.46
C GLY A 265 -13.50 -19.16 0.38
N SER A 266 -13.34 -20.44 0.05
CA SER A 266 -12.04 -21.09 -0.14
C SER A 266 -11.51 -21.00 -1.59
N THR A 267 -12.30 -20.50 -2.54
CA THR A 267 -11.92 -20.43 -3.96
C THR A 267 -11.20 -19.11 -4.23
N LEU A 268 -9.98 -19.21 -4.74
CA LEU A 268 -9.19 -18.07 -5.18
C LEU A 268 -9.03 -18.14 -6.71
N TYR A 269 -9.37 -17.07 -7.38
CA TYR A 269 -9.08 -16.85 -8.79
C TYR A 269 -8.07 -15.71 -8.93
N THR A 270 -6.91 -15.99 -9.50
CA THR A 270 -5.88 -14.99 -9.81
C THR A 270 -6.06 -14.54 -11.25
N PHE A 271 -6.13 -13.23 -11.46
CA PHE A 271 -6.34 -12.65 -12.78
C PHE A 271 -5.09 -12.78 -13.65
N ALA A 272 -5.29 -13.27 -14.87
CA ALA A 272 -4.29 -13.22 -15.91
C ALA A 272 -4.18 -11.79 -16.47
N GLN A 273 -3.07 -11.51 -17.18
CA GLN A 273 -2.89 -10.23 -17.87
C GLN A 273 -4.03 -9.98 -18.87
N GLY A 274 -4.60 -8.79 -18.86
CA GLY A 274 -5.73 -8.38 -19.68
C GLY A 274 -7.10 -8.72 -19.08
N GLU A 275 -7.15 -9.38 -17.92
CA GLU A 275 -8.41 -9.69 -17.24
C GLU A 275 -8.89 -8.57 -16.28
N ALA A 276 -7.97 -7.74 -15.77
CA ALA A 276 -8.32 -6.57 -14.95
C ALA A 276 -8.24 -5.29 -15.81
N VAL A 277 -9.36 -4.85 -16.35
CA VAL A 277 -9.42 -3.69 -17.26
C VAL A 277 -10.08 -2.52 -16.58
N PHE A 278 -9.34 -1.43 -16.43
CA PHE A 278 -9.78 -0.19 -15.82
C PHE A 278 -10.18 0.83 -16.90
N GLN A 279 -11.43 1.27 -16.90
CA GLN A 279 -11.94 2.31 -17.78
C GLN A 279 -12.40 3.51 -16.94
N PRO A 280 -11.76 4.69 -17.08
CA PRO A 280 -12.18 5.87 -16.32
C PRO A 280 -13.58 6.33 -16.76
N ALA A 281 -14.44 6.62 -15.78
CA ALA A 281 -15.83 7.03 -16.00
C ALA A 281 -16.10 8.47 -15.56
N HIS A 282 -15.46 8.95 -14.48
CA HIS A 282 -15.58 10.32 -14.01
C HIS A 282 -14.24 10.85 -13.51
N TRP A 283 -13.94 12.12 -13.86
CA TRP A 283 -12.68 12.78 -13.52
C TRP A 283 -12.88 13.94 -12.57
N TRP A 284 -12.06 14.01 -11.55
CA TRP A 284 -11.92 15.16 -10.66
C TRP A 284 -10.57 15.85 -10.87
N LYS A 285 -10.56 17.17 -10.86
CA LYS A 285 -9.34 17.97 -10.93
C LYS A 285 -9.03 18.53 -9.55
N SER A 286 -7.85 18.18 -9.02
CA SER A 286 -7.40 18.73 -7.74
C SER A 286 -7.19 20.23 -7.81
N PRO A 287 -7.80 21.01 -6.90
CA PRO A 287 -7.51 22.45 -6.80
C PRO A 287 -6.09 22.71 -6.29
N ARG A 288 -5.47 21.74 -5.60
CA ARG A 288 -4.15 21.84 -5.00
C ARG A 288 -3.02 21.56 -5.99
N SER A 289 -3.00 20.35 -6.56
CA SER A 289 -1.93 19.92 -7.48
C SER A 289 -2.22 20.22 -8.94
N GLN A 290 -3.46 20.55 -9.30
CA GLN A 290 -3.99 20.64 -10.66
C GLN A 290 -3.98 19.30 -11.42
N ALA A 291 -3.57 18.20 -10.78
CA ALA A 291 -3.67 16.85 -11.35
C ALA A 291 -5.13 16.45 -11.53
N ARG A 292 -5.37 15.60 -12.53
CA ARG A 292 -6.70 15.05 -12.80
C ARG A 292 -6.69 13.57 -12.46
N TYR A 293 -7.64 13.16 -11.61
CA TYR A 293 -7.79 11.78 -11.14
C TYR A 293 -9.13 11.22 -11.58
N PRO A 294 -9.17 9.99 -12.11
CA PRO A 294 -10.44 9.30 -12.39
C PRO A 294 -11.00 8.73 -11.08
N VAL A 295 -11.89 9.48 -10.46
CA VAL A 295 -12.50 9.15 -9.16
C VAL A 295 -13.72 8.22 -9.28
N GLN A 296 -14.07 7.83 -10.49
CA GLN A 296 -14.98 6.73 -10.80
C GLN A 296 -14.42 5.92 -11.95
N TRP A 297 -14.46 4.60 -11.80
CA TRP A 297 -13.99 3.63 -12.76
C TRP A 297 -15.04 2.59 -13.08
N LEU A 298 -15.02 2.09 -14.32
CA LEU A 298 -15.57 0.78 -14.66
C LEU A 298 -14.41 -0.20 -14.67
N VAL A 299 -14.45 -1.20 -13.79
CA VAL A 299 -13.42 -2.22 -13.65
C VAL A 299 -14.01 -3.55 -14.07
N ARG A 300 -13.61 -4.03 -15.26
CA ARG A 300 -14.00 -5.36 -15.75
C ARG A 300 -13.01 -6.39 -15.24
N THR A 301 -13.53 -7.43 -14.62
CA THR A 301 -12.78 -8.60 -14.15
C THR A 301 -13.50 -9.89 -14.57
N PRO A 302 -12.89 -11.07 -14.44
CA PRO A 302 -13.59 -12.34 -14.62
C PRO A 302 -14.77 -12.55 -13.67
N ALA A 303 -14.76 -11.91 -12.51
CA ALA A 303 -15.83 -12.04 -11.51
C ALA A 303 -17.08 -11.22 -11.88
N ASP A 304 -16.92 -9.97 -12.32
CA ASP A 304 -18.01 -9.09 -12.74
C ASP A 304 -17.46 -7.81 -13.39
N LEU A 305 -18.37 -6.95 -13.91
CA LEU A 305 -18.12 -5.56 -14.26
C LEU A 305 -18.52 -4.67 -13.09
N TYR A 306 -17.53 -4.13 -12.42
CA TYR A 306 -17.75 -3.29 -11.25
C TYR A 306 -17.68 -1.80 -11.59
N THR A 307 -18.58 -1.01 -10.97
CA THR A 307 -18.42 0.44 -10.88
C THR A 307 -17.76 0.76 -9.53
N VAL A 308 -16.52 1.26 -9.57
CA VAL A 308 -15.77 1.72 -8.39
C VAL A 308 -15.90 3.22 -8.31
N LYS A 309 -16.44 3.74 -7.21
CA LYS A 309 -16.74 5.17 -7.06
C LYS A 309 -16.21 5.69 -5.73
N ALA A 310 -15.40 6.75 -5.77
CA ALA A 310 -14.99 7.47 -4.57
C ALA A 310 -16.21 7.98 -3.80
N VAL A 311 -16.20 7.84 -2.46
CA VAL A 311 -17.30 8.35 -1.61
C VAL A 311 -17.36 9.88 -1.60
N PHE A 312 -16.22 10.54 -1.84
CA PHE A 312 -16.08 11.95 -2.22
C PHE A 312 -14.77 12.14 -3.00
N GLU A 313 -14.67 13.20 -3.78
CA GLU A 313 -13.60 13.33 -4.78
C GLU A 313 -12.26 13.80 -4.20
N ALA A 314 -12.30 14.68 -3.18
CA ALA A 314 -11.12 15.38 -2.66
C ALA A 314 -10.33 14.52 -1.64
N GLN A 315 -9.80 13.37 -2.09
CA GLN A 315 -8.99 12.45 -1.29
C GLN A 315 -7.52 12.38 -1.77
N GLU A 316 -6.98 13.52 -2.24
CA GLU A 316 -5.58 13.64 -2.65
C GLU A 316 -4.67 13.84 -1.42
N LEU A 317 -3.58 13.05 -1.35
CA LEU A 317 -2.52 13.17 -0.36
C LEU A 317 -1.30 13.90 -0.93
N ASP A 318 -0.81 14.89 -0.20
CA ASP A 318 0.48 15.54 -0.46
C ASP A 318 1.54 14.94 0.47
N SER A 319 2.31 14.00 -0.05
CA SER A 319 3.39 13.32 0.67
C SER A 319 4.79 13.81 0.27
N ARG A 320 4.90 15.00 -0.32
CA ARG A 320 6.18 15.54 -0.79
C ARG A 320 7.22 15.71 0.29
N SER A 321 6.82 15.91 1.55
CA SER A 321 7.77 16.04 2.66
C SER A 321 8.35 14.71 3.15
N SER A 322 7.81 13.58 2.69
CA SER A 322 8.33 12.24 3.00
C SER A 322 8.78 11.48 1.74
N THR A 323 7.85 11.12 0.86
CA THR A 323 8.14 10.32 -0.34
C THR A 323 8.41 11.16 -1.60
N GLY A 324 8.23 12.49 -1.52
CA GLY A 324 8.37 13.37 -2.69
C GLY A 324 7.20 13.33 -3.67
N ALA A 325 6.13 12.59 -3.37
CA ALA A 325 5.01 12.33 -4.26
C ALA A 325 3.72 13.05 -3.82
N ILE A 326 2.83 13.26 -4.80
CA ILE A 326 1.42 13.55 -4.58
C ILE A 326 0.64 12.42 -5.25
N TYR A 327 -0.31 11.83 -4.55
CA TYR A 327 -1.15 10.75 -5.06
C TYR A 327 -2.57 10.88 -4.52
N TRP A 328 -3.50 10.16 -5.13
CA TRP A 328 -4.88 10.12 -4.67
C TRP A 328 -5.16 8.76 -4.06
N GLU A 329 -5.74 8.76 -2.88
CA GLU A 329 -6.05 7.53 -2.15
C GLU A 329 -7.27 7.77 -1.27
N GLY A 330 -8.30 6.93 -1.43
CA GLY A 330 -9.52 7.18 -0.69
C GLY A 330 -10.51 6.04 -0.64
N LEU A 331 -11.40 6.18 0.34
CA LEU A 331 -12.53 5.29 0.51
C LEU A 331 -13.42 5.33 -0.73
N CYS A 332 -13.78 4.14 -1.23
CA CYS A 332 -14.68 3.96 -2.36
C CYS A 332 -15.78 2.93 -2.08
N GLU A 333 -16.86 3.05 -2.81
CA GLU A 333 -17.93 2.08 -2.91
C GLU A 333 -17.86 1.36 -4.25
N VAL A 334 -18.22 0.09 -4.24
CA VAL A 334 -18.21 -0.77 -5.42
C VAL A 334 -19.60 -1.29 -5.67
N PHE A 335 -20.07 -1.10 -6.90
CA PHE A 335 -21.36 -1.57 -7.37
C PHE A 335 -21.14 -2.67 -8.41
N ASP A 336 -21.99 -3.69 -8.39
CA ASP A 336 -21.99 -4.80 -9.35
C ASP A 336 -22.55 -4.36 -10.72
N SER A 337 -22.55 -5.28 -11.69
CA SER A 337 -23.13 -5.04 -13.03
C SER A 337 -24.62 -4.67 -13.04
N GLN A 338 -25.32 -4.96 -11.94
CA GLN A 338 -26.73 -4.58 -11.74
C GLN A 338 -26.88 -3.26 -10.95
N GLN A 339 -25.78 -2.54 -10.72
CA GLN A 339 -25.72 -1.29 -9.96
C GLN A 339 -26.18 -1.44 -8.49
N ARG A 340 -26.04 -2.64 -7.89
CA ARG A 340 -26.25 -2.87 -6.47
C ARG A 340 -24.93 -2.67 -5.74
N LEU A 341 -24.97 -2.04 -4.56
CA LEU A 341 -23.80 -1.91 -3.71
C LEU A 341 -23.29 -3.32 -3.35
N ALA A 342 -22.09 -3.65 -3.79
CA ALA A 342 -21.47 -4.95 -3.63
C ALA A 342 -20.32 -4.96 -2.62
N GLY A 343 -19.66 -3.81 -2.36
CA GLY A 343 -18.53 -3.75 -1.46
C GLY A 343 -18.07 -2.34 -1.14
N ARG A 344 -17.12 -2.26 -0.20
CA ARG A 344 -16.37 -1.04 0.15
C ARG A 344 -14.90 -1.35 0.28
N GLY A 345 -14.07 -0.38 -0.02
CA GLY A 345 -12.62 -0.50 0.10
C GLY A 345 -11.91 0.78 -0.28
N TYR A 346 -10.69 0.63 -0.76
CA TYR A 346 -9.88 1.77 -1.16
C TYR A 346 -9.50 1.70 -2.63
N LEU A 347 -9.46 2.88 -3.22
CA LEU A 347 -8.91 3.15 -4.54
C LEU A 347 -7.65 3.98 -4.34
N GLU A 348 -6.54 3.58 -4.95
CA GLU A 348 -5.27 4.31 -4.95
C GLU A 348 -4.83 4.61 -6.38
N MET A 349 -4.37 5.83 -6.62
CA MET A 349 -3.93 6.31 -7.92
C MET A 349 -2.65 7.11 -7.78
N THR A 350 -1.57 6.59 -8.34
CA THR A 350 -0.25 7.23 -8.31
C THR A 350 0.17 7.70 -9.71
N GLY A 351 1.14 8.60 -9.79
CA GLY A 351 1.73 9.02 -11.06
C GLY A 351 0.92 10.00 -11.89
N TYR A 352 -0.17 10.58 -11.34
CA TYR A 352 -0.99 11.57 -12.03
C TYR A 352 -0.49 13.00 -11.87
N ALA A 353 0.01 13.36 -10.70
CA ALA A 353 0.60 14.69 -10.45
C ALA A 353 2.01 14.78 -11.03
N SER A 354 2.78 13.71 -10.90
CA SER A 354 4.13 13.53 -11.48
C SER A 354 4.45 12.03 -11.50
N PRO A 355 5.36 11.57 -12.39
CA PRO A 355 5.84 10.19 -12.35
C PRO A 355 6.35 9.81 -10.96
N LEU A 356 5.92 8.66 -10.47
CA LEU A 356 6.32 8.18 -9.13
C LEU A 356 7.81 7.81 -9.13
N ARG A 357 8.52 8.29 -8.13
CA ARG A 357 9.95 8.00 -7.86
C ARG A 357 10.11 7.83 -6.35
N LEU A 358 10.64 6.69 -5.91
CA LEU A 358 10.99 6.42 -4.51
C LEU A 358 12.46 6.00 -4.40
#